data_0134b1042f18cdeab2bf99b36de9d07d
#
_entry.id   0134b1042f18cdeab2bf99b36de9d07d
#
_cell.length_a   1.000
_cell.length_b   1.000
_cell.length_c   1.000
_cell.angle_alpha   90.00
_cell.angle_beta   90.00
_cell.angle_gamma   90.00
#
_symmetry.space_group_name_H-M   'P 1'
#
loop_
_entity.id
_entity.type
_entity.pdbx_description
1 polymer ?
#
loop_
_entity_poly.entity_id
_entity_poly.type
_entity_poly.pdbx_seq_one_letter_code
_entity_poly.pdbx_strand_id
1 'polypeptide(L)'
;MSEVENIKKLIIRKFVSDKSRDLSCEVRIDWRTDCVDFRLSPGNLEFTTTGETPKIVIYFESVERVSKVLSGDIHHIDEFMAGKLRSNGYLIPVLQTLHCFR
;
A
#
# COMPACT_ATOMS: atom_id res chain seq x y z
N MET A 1 13.78 -15.47 4.83
CA MET A 1 13.19 -14.52 3.91
C MET A 1 12.61 -13.35 4.69
N SER A 2 12.77 -12.14 4.19
CA SER A 2 12.28 -10.98 4.90
C SER A 2 10.80 -10.72 4.62
N GLU A 3 10.13 -10.10 5.59
CA GLU A 3 8.73 -9.67 5.42
C GLU A 3 8.60 -8.70 4.25
N VAL A 4 9.58 -7.80 4.07
CA VAL A 4 9.59 -6.82 2.99
C VAL A 4 9.54 -7.52 1.63
N GLU A 5 10.35 -8.55 1.41
CA GLU A 5 10.37 -9.29 0.15
C GLU A 5 9.02 -9.95 -0.13
N ASN A 6 8.40 -10.53 0.89
CA ASN A 6 7.09 -11.16 0.74
C ASN A 6 6.01 -10.13 0.37
N ILE A 7 6.03 -8.96 1.00
CA ILE A 7 5.07 -7.90 0.71
C ILE A 7 5.32 -7.34 -0.70
N LYS A 8 6.56 -7.15 -1.13
CA LYS A 8 6.87 -6.71 -2.49
C LYS A 8 6.32 -7.68 -3.54
N LYS A 9 6.49 -8.97 -3.32
CA LYS A 9 5.95 -9.99 -4.24
C LYS A 9 4.44 -9.93 -4.30
N LEU A 10 3.78 -9.75 -3.16
CA LEU A 10 2.33 -9.64 -3.09
C LEU A 10 1.84 -8.37 -3.80
N ILE A 11 2.52 -7.26 -3.62
CA ILE A 11 2.21 -5.99 -4.29
C ILE A 11 2.26 -6.18 -5.80
N ILE A 12 3.34 -6.76 -6.32
CA ILE A 12 3.50 -6.99 -7.76
C ILE A 12 2.37 -7.89 -8.29
N ARG A 13 2.08 -8.97 -7.57
CA ARG A 13 1.08 -9.95 -8.00
C ARG A 13 -0.34 -9.39 -8.03
N LYS A 14 -0.66 -8.51 -7.08
CA LYS A 14 -2.02 -7.99 -6.90
C LYS A 14 -2.28 -6.66 -7.60
N PHE A 15 -1.24 -6.01 -8.09
CA PHE A 15 -1.38 -4.70 -8.74
C PHE A 15 -2.22 -4.81 -10.02
N VAL A 16 -3.26 -3.97 -10.11
CA VAL A 16 -4.12 -3.89 -11.29
C VAL A 16 -3.81 -2.57 -12.00
N SER A 17 -3.06 -2.63 -13.09
CA SER A 17 -2.56 -1.43 -13.77
C SER A 17 -3.67 -0.50 -14.28
N ASP A 18 -4.79 -1.06 -14.72
CA ASP A 18 -5.92 -0.26 -15.20
C ASP A 18 -6.50 0.66 -14.12
N LYS A 19 -6.42 0.25 -12.87
CA LYS A 19 -6.96 1.04 -11.75
C LYS A 19 -6.06 2.19 -11.34
N SER A 20 -4.81 2.21 -11.83
CA SER A 20 -3.84 3.26 -11.51
C SER A 20 -3.71 4.31 -12.60
N ARG A 21 -4.57 4.32 -13.61
CA ARG A 21 -4.46 5.22 -14.78
C ARG A 21 -4.38 6.70 -14.42
N ASP A 22 -5.12 7.10 -13.38
CA ASP A 22 -5.20 8.49 -12.97
C ASP A 22 -4.38 8.78 -11.71
N LEU A 23 -3.53 7.82 -11.30
CA LEU A 23 -2.73 7.97 -10.10
C LEU A 23 -1.27 8.28 -10.42
N SER A 24 -0.73 9.25 -9.69
CA SER A 24 0.69 9.59 -9.75
C SER A 24 1.09 10.00 -8.34
N CYS A 25 1.63 9.08 -7.57
CA CYS A 25 1.96 9.34 -6.17
C CYS A 25 3.03 8.37 -5.66
N GLU A 26 3.72 8.78 -4.61
CA GLU A 26 4.65 7.93 -3.88
C GLU A 26 3.99 7.54 -2.57
N VAL A 27 4.11 6.25 -2.22
CA VAL A 27 3.40 5.68 -1.08
C VAL A 27 4.37 4.83 -0.26
N ARG A 28 4.23 4.91 1.06
CA ARG A 28 4.88 4.01 1.99
C ARG A 28 3.82 3.18 2.70
N ILE A 29 3.99 1.87 2.69
CA ILE A 29 3.22 0.97 3.54
C ILE A 29 4.10 0.60 4.73
N ASP A 30 3.65 0.97 5.92
CA ASP A 30 4.41 0.79 7.17
C ASP A 30 3.64 -0.16 8.08
N TRP A 31 4.32 -1.18 8.61
CA TRP A 31 3.70 -2.13 9.54
C TRP A 31 4.49 -2.24 10.85
N ARG A 32 5.08 -1.12 11.29
CA ARG A 32 5.81 -0.94 12.55
C ARG A 32 7.21 -1.53 12.55
N THR A 33 7.37 -2.80 12.19
CA THR A 33 8.68 -3.46 12.20
C THR A 33 9.48 -3.18 10.94
N ASP A 34 8.79 -2.82 9.85
CA ASP A 34 9.43 -2.49 8.59
C ASP A 34 8.45 -1.74 7.69
N CYS A 35 8.89 -1.39 6.50
CA CYS A 35 8.06 -0.67 5.54
C CYS A 35 8.51 -0.96 4.11
N VAL A 36 7.64 -0.62 3.15
CA VAL A 36 7.98 -0.68 1.73
C VAL A 36 7.52 0.60 1.06
N ASP A 37 8.37 1.17 0.21
CA ASP A 37 8.08 2.39 -0.53
C ASP A 37 7.92 2.05 -2.01
N PHE A 38 6.91 2.64 -2.64
CA PHE A 38 6.71 2.47 -4.06
C PHE A 38 6.10 3.73 -4.68
N ARG A 39 6.28 3.86 -5.99
CA ARG A 39 5.69 4.95 -6.77
C ARG A 39 4.66 4.38 -7.71
N LEU A 40 3.48 4.98 -7.70
CA LEU A 40 2.46 4.72 -8.71
C LEU A 40 2.50 5.81 -9.77
N SER A 41 2.51 5.40 -11.01
CA SER A 41 2.31 6.29 -12.14
C SER A 41 1.24 5.66 -13.04
N PRO A 42 0.68 6.40 -14.01
CA PRO A 42 -0.41 5.85 -14.82
C PRO A 42 -0.05 4.48 -15.42
N GLY A 43 -0.74 3.44 -14.96
CA GLY A 43 -0.56 2.07 -15.45
C GLY A 43 0.71 1.38 -15.00
N ASN A 44 1.47 1.94 -14.05
CA ASN A 44 2.76 1.39 -13.65
C ASN A 44 3.00 1.49 -12.14
N LEU A 45 3.85 0.59 -11.64
CA LEU A 45 4.27 0.58 -10.24
C LEU A 45 5.78 0.32 -10.18
N GLU A 46 6.49 1.10 -9.38
CA GLU A 46 7.94 1.00 -9.24
C GLU A 46 8.32 1.13 -7.76
N PHE A 47 9.14 0.22 -7.26
CA PHE A 47 9.67 0.34 -5.91
C PHE A 47 10.74 1.41 -5.85
N THR A 48 10.70 2.24 -4.79
CA THR A 48 11.62 3.35 -4.62
C THR A 48 12.47 3.16 -3.37
N THR A 49 13.66 3.77 -3.38
CA THR A 49 14.60 3.69 -2.25
C THR A 49 15.22 5.07 -1.99
N THR A 50 14.42 6.13 -2.09
CA THR A 50 14.93 7.51 -2.00
C THR A 50 15.35 7.91 -0.59
N GLY A 51 14.90 7.19 0.43
CA GLY A 51 15.17 7.54 1.83
C GLY A 51 14.33 8.69 2.35
N GLU A 52 13.59 9.38 1.50
CA GLU A 52 12.68 10.43 1.92
C GLU A 52 11.30 9.86 2.23
N THR A 53 10.60 10.49 3.19
CA THR A 53 9.24 10.08 3.51
C THR A 53 8.29 10.55 2.41
N PRO A 54 7.55 9.64 1.75
CA PRO A 54 6.58 10.04 0.73
C PRO A 54 5.43 10.83 1.35
N LYS A 55 4.66 11.52 0.51
CA LYS A 55 3.47 12.26 0.94
C LYS A 55 2.42 11.34 1.56
N ILE A 56 2.28 10.14 1.03
CA ILE A 56 1.26 9.19 1.48
C ILE A 56 1.93 8.09 2.27
N VAL A 57 1.55 7.95 3.53
CA VAL A 57 2.02 6.85 4.39
C VAL A 57 0.80 6.13 4.93
N ILE A 58 0.77 4.82 4.74
CA ILE A 58 -0.32 3.96 5.19
C ILE A 58 0.23 3.09 6.32
N TYR A 59 -0.37 3.20 7.50
CA TYR A 59 0.06 2.48 8.70
C TYR A 59 -0.84 1.29 8.97
N PHE A 60 -0.22 0.11 9.11
CA PHE A 60 -0.91 -1.12 9.51
C PHE A 60 -0.38 -1.58 10.87
N GLU A 61 -1.16 -2.35 11.59
CA GLU A 61 -0.74 -2.87 12.90
C GLU A 61 0.35 -3.93 12.77
N SER A 62 0.32 -4.73 11.71
CA SER A 62 1.28 -5.82 11.51
C SER A 62 1.38 -6.19 10.04
N VAL A 63 2.42 -6.96 9.70
CA VAL A 63 2.61 -7.47 8.35
C VAL A 63 1.46 -8.40 7.93
N GLU A 64 0.87 -9.11 8.88
CA GLU A 64 -0.28 -9.97 8.58
C GLU A 64 -1.47 -9.17 8.08
N ARG A 65 -1.70 -8.00 8.65
CA ARG A 65 -2.78 -7.11 8.21
C ARG A 65 -2.52 -6.59 6.80
N VAL A 66 -1.27 -6.22 6.50
CA VAL A 66 -0.89 -5.81 5.14
C VAL A 66 -1.22 -6.93 4.15
N SER A 67 -0.79 -8.14 4.45
CA SER A 67 -1.02 -9.30 3.58
C SER A 67 -2.51 -9.55 3.34
N LYS A 68 -3.32 -9.49 4.38
CA LYS A 68 -4.75 -9.73 4.27
C LYS A 68 -5.47 -8.68 3.44
N VAL A 69 -5.09 -7.42 3.60
CA VAL A 69 -5.69 -6.34 2.82
C VAL A 69 -5.26 -6.43 1.35
N LEU A 70 -3.98 -6.65 1.08
CA LEU A 70 -3.48 -6.76 -0.29
C LEU A 70 -4.02 -8.00 -1.02
N SER A 71 -4.19 -9.11 -0.30
CA SER A 71 -4.72 -10.34 -0.91
C SER A 71 -6.24 -10.32 -1.11
N GLY A 72 -6.93 -9.33 -0.54
CA GLY A 72 -8.38 -9.22 -0.64
C GLY A 72 -9.15 -9.98 0.43
N ASP A 73 -8.47 -10.62 1.38
CA ASP A 73 -9.12 -11.32 2.49
C ASP A 73 -9.89 -10.37 3.40
N ILE A 74 -9.35 -9.14 3.57
CA ILE A 74 -10.01 -8.07 4.31
C ILE A 74 -10.13 -6.88 3.37
N HIS A 75 -11.32 -6.32 3.26
CA HIS A 75 -11.52 -5.12 2.45
C HIS A 75 -10.86 -3.93 3.13
N HIS A 76 -10.12 -3.12 2.38
CA HIS A 76 -9.38 -1.98 2.94
C HIS A 76 -10.27 -0.96 3.64
N ILE A 77 -11.51 -0.76 3.16
CA ILE A 77 -12.46 0.15 3.80
C ILE A 77 -12.87 -0.40 5.18
N ASP A 78 -13.13 -1.69 5.27
CA ASP A 78 -13.48 -2.34 6.56
C ASP A 78 -12.33 -2.24 7.55
N GLU A 79 -11.10 -2.44 7.09
CA GLU A 79 -9.92 -2.32 7.93
C GLU A 79 -9.75 -0.89 8.45
N PHE A 80 -9.98 0.11 7.58
CA PHE A 80 -9.94 1.51 7.97
C PHE A 80 -11.02 1.83 9.01
N MET A 81 -12.25 1.39 8.78
CA MET A 81 -13.37 1.64 9.69
C MET A 81 -13.17 0.98 11.06
N ALA A 82 -12.47 -0.14 11.10
CA ALA A 82 -12.14 -0.82 12.35
C ALA A 82 -10.97 -0.17 13.11
N GLY A 83 -10.34 0.87 12.53
CA GLY A 83 -9.20 1.54 13.15
C GLY A 83 -7.88 0.78 13.03
N LYS A 84 -7.82 -0.24 12.19
CA LYS A 84 -6.63 -1.09 12.00
C LYS A 84 -5.70 -0.57 10.91
N LEU A 85 -6.20 0.31 10.06
CA LEU A 85 -5.46 0.95 8.99
C LEU A 85 -5.55 2.46 9.20
N ARG A 86 -4.42 3.13 9.19
CA ARG A 86 -4.35 4.59 9.38
C ARG A 86 -3.51 5.22 8.30
N SER A 87 -3.64 6.52 8.13
CA SER A 87 -2.84 7.27 7.19
C SER A 87 -2.33 8.55 7.84
N ASN A 88 -1.43 9.22 7.15
CA ASN A 88 -0.90 10.52 7.57
C ASN A 88 -1.80 11.69 7.17
N GLY A 89 -3.09 11.45 6.90
CA GLY A 89 -4.08 12.50 6.63
C GLY A 89 -4.62 12.56 5.20
N TYR A 90 -4.04 11.80 4.28
CA TYR A 90 -4.46 11.81 2.87
C TYR A 90 -5.36 10.61 2.57
N LEU A 91 -6.60 10.65 3.09
CA LEU A 91 -7.50 9.49 3.03
C LEU A 91 -7.87 9.08 1.61
N ILE A 92 -8.29 10.03 0.77
CA ILE A 92 -8.74 9.70 -0.58
C ILE A 92 -7.63 9.05 -1.41
N PRO A 93 -6.41 9.62 -1.48
CA PRO A 93 -5.29 8.94 -2.15
C PRO A 93 -4.96 7.57 -1.56
N VAL A 94 -5.10 7.39 -0.25
CA VAL A 94 -4.88 6.09 0.40
C VAL A 94 -5.86 5.05 -0.13
N LEU A 95 -7.15 5.39 -0.15
CA LEU A 95 -8.17 4.47 -0.63
C LEU A 95 -8.01 4.17 -2.12
N GLN A 96 -7.66 5.17 -2.93
CA GLN A 96 -7.38 4.98 -4.34
C GLN A 96 -6.19 4.05 -4.56
N THR A 97 -5.13 4.23 -3.77
CA THR A 97 -3.93 3.38 -3.84
C THR A 97 -4.27 1.94 -3.53
N LEU A 98 -4.97 1.69 -2.42
CA LEU A 98 -5.33 0.34 -2.02
C LEU A 98 -6.29 -0.32 -2.99
N HIS A 99 -7.13 0.45 -3.66
CA HIS A 99 -8.04 -0.06 -4.68
C HIS A 99 -7.27 -0.64 -5.88
N CYS A 100 -6.05 -0.20 -6.15
CA CYS A 100 -5.23 -0.72 -7.24
C CYS A 100 -4.80 -2.18 -7.05
N PHE A 101 -4.98 -2.73 -5.85
CA PHE A 101 -4.58 -4.10 -5.54
C PHE A 101 -5.77 -5.05 -5.44
N ARG A 102 -6.88 -4.70 -6.03
CA ARG A 102 -8.09 -5.52 -5.93
C ARG A 102 -8.61 -5.96 -7.30
#